data_b360f9e0f39afb14487b3e082bb995e3
#
_entry.id   b360f9e0f39afb14487b3e082bb995e3
#
_cell.length_a   1.000
_cell.length_b   1.000
_cell.length_c   1.000
_cell.angle_alpha   90.00
_cell.angle_beta   90.00
_cell.angle_gamma   90.00
#
_symmetry.space_group_name_H-M   'P 1'
#
loop_
_entity.id
_entity.type
_entity.pdbx_description
1 polymer ?
#
loop_
_entity_poly.entity_id
_entity_poly.type
_entity_poly.pdbx_seq_one_letter_code
_entity_poly.pdbx_strand_id
1 'polypeptide(L)'
;MRTLFQTIKQQFLEGNDLVLASITASSGSTPRGAGSRMLIGKSGRIAGTIGGGAVEYRAELMAQDILEKKESCEHEFRLNRKDVENIGMICGGDVTVFFQYLDHNDPVISEITETAAKSYEERKDFWLICDLKTTSGMSLYSPSYGLIGNAAVPSSILSSLSAQPCRYRGDNYDLFSEQIGTSGTVYVFGGGHVSQKLVPILASVDFRCVVLDDRPEFIDPVLFPDAVETILCDFNHLDQSISVTDADYCCVMTRGHAYDTIVQAQLLATPACYIGVIGSRAKKAAVFRKLVEEYDVTEQELERIVSPVGLEIKAETPAERAISITGQMIEVRADRKAAAK
;
A
#
# COMPACT_ATOMS: atom_id res chain seq x y z
N MET A 1 -5.60 1.75 3.29
CA MET A 1 -6.33 0.55 3.77
C MET A 1 -6.19 0.32 5.27
N ARG A 2 -4.98 0.40 5.86
CA ARG A 2 -4.78 0.25 7.31
C ARG A 2 -5.71 1.13 8.15
N THR A 3 -5.77 2.43 7.85
CA THR A 3 -6.65 3.40 8.51
C THR A 3 -8.13 3.01 8.40
N LEU A 4 -8.55 2.40 7.28
CA LEU A 4 -9.95 1.99 7.07
C LEU A 4 -10.36 0.91 8.10
N PHE A 5 -9.57 -0.15 8.29
CA PHE A 5 -9.84 -1.20 9.27
C PHE A 5 -9.79 -0.68 10.71
N GLN A 6 -8.87 0.23 11.01
CA GLN A 6 -8.83 0.90 12.31
C GLN A 6 -10.10 1.72 12.57
N THR A 7 -10.59 2.43 11.54
CA THR A 7 -11.83 3.19 11.62
C THR A 7 -13.05 2.28 11.80
N ILE A 8 -13.13 1.16 11.06
CA ILE A 8 -14.20 0.15 11.24
C ILE A 8 -14.20 -0.35 12.69
N LYS A 9 -13.05 -0.75 13.21
CA LYS A 9 -12.92 -1.23 14.60
C LYS A 9 -13.40 -0.18 15.61
N GLN A 10 -13.00 1.08 15.44
CA GLN A 10 -13.42 2.17 16.32
C GLN A 10 -14.93 2.37 16.29
N GLN A 11 -15.53 2.39 15.09
CA GLN A 11 -16.99 2.57 14.93
C GLN A 11 -17.77 1.39 15.49
N PHE A 12 -17.26 0.17 15.40
CA PHE A 12 -17.87 -1.00 16.02
C PHE A 12 -17.86 -0.96 17.54
N LEU A 13 -16.77 -0.45 18.14
CA LEU A 13 -16.71 -0.22 19.59
C LEU A 13 -17.72 0.84 20.06
N GLU A 14 -18.11 1.75 19.19
CA GLU A 14 -19.14 2.76 19.43
C GLU A 14 -20.57 2.24 19.16
N GLY A 15 -20.72 0.99 18.69
CA GLY A 15 -22.00 0.35 18.39
C GLY A 15 -22.62 0.79 17.06
N ASN A 16 -21.81 1.24 16.10
CA ASN A 16 -22.28 1.76 14.82
C ASN A 16 -22.18 0.70 13.72
N ASP A 17 -23.31 0.39 13.07
CA ASP A 17 -23.34 -0.32 11.79
C ASP A 17 -22.78 0.56 10.67
N LEU A 18 -22.16 -0.06 9.67
CA LEU A 18 -21.48 0.64 8.59
C LEU A 18 -21.84 0.07 7.22
N VAL A 19 -21.57 0.83 6.18
CA VAL A 19 -21.55 0.35 4.80
C VAL A 19 -20.15 0.59 4.22
N LEU A 20 -19.55 -0.47 3.67
CA LEU A 20 -18.32 -0.40 2.91
C LEU A 20 -18.66 -0.41 1.42
N ALA A 21 -18.56 0.76 0.77
CA ALA A 21 -18.70 0.89 -0.67
C ALA A 21 -17.36 0.64 -1.35
N SER A 22 -17.29 -0.35 -2.22
CA SER A 22 -16.06 -0.76 -2.93
C SER A 22 -16.28 -0.75 -4.45
N ILE A 23 -15.42 -0.09 -5.22
CA ILE A 23 -15.46 -0.20 -6.68
C ILE A 23 -14.96 -1.60 -7.06
N THR A 24 -15.83 -2.40 -7.69
CA THR A 24 -15.52 -3.77 -8.14
C THR A 24 -15.18 -3.83 -9.63
N ALA A 25 -15.64 -2.85 -10.41
CA ALA A 25 -15.28 -2.68 -11.81
C ALA A 25 -15.35 -1.21 -12.23
N SER A 26 -14.55 -0.84 -13.22
CA SER A 26 -14.59 0.48 -13.84
C SER A 26 -14.25 0.38 -15.32
N SER A 27 -14.88 1.23 -16.15
CA SER A 27 -14.63 1.31 -17.58
C SER A 27 -14.59 2.77 -18.04
N GLY A 28 -13.84 3.06 -19.11
CA GLY A 28 -13.67 4.41 -19.63
C GLY A 28 -12.87 5.33 -18.69
N SER A 29 -13.13 6.63 -18.76
CA SER A 29 -12.45 7.63 -17.91
C SER A 29 -13.20 7.79 -16.60
N THR A 30 -12.72 7.12 -15.55
CA THR A 30 -13.27 7.20 -14.20
C THR A 30 -12.31 7.88 -13.24
N PRO A 31 -12.78 8.63 -12.22
CA PRO A 31 -11.93 9.30 -11.23
C PRO A 31 -11.13 8.31 -10.37
N ARG A 32 -11.66 7.10 -10.17
CA ARG A 32 -11.03 6.02 -9.39
C ARG A 32 -11.30 4.67 -10.03
N GLY A 33 -10.34 3.76 -9.93
CA GLY A 33 -10.44 2.39 -10.41
C GLY A 33 -10.91 1.40 -9.35
N ALA A 34 -11.04 0.13 -9.77
CA ALA A 34 -11.35 -1.00 -8.88
C ALA A 34 -10.41 -1.04 -7.68
N GLY A 35 -10.94 -1.44 -6.53
CA GLY A 35 -10.24 -1.44 -5.25
C GLY A 35 -10.38 -0.15 -4.43
N SER A 36 -10.88 0.94 -5.02
CA SER A 36 -11.19 2.16 -4.25
C SER A 36 -12.39 1.94 -3.35
N ARG A 37 -12.31 2.47 -2.12
CA ARG A 37 -13.31 2.23 -1.07
C ARG A 37 -13.69 3.48 -0.32
N MET A 38 -14.95 3.48 0.16
CA MET A 38 -15.51 4.52 1.00
C MET A 38 -16.30 3.87 2.13
N LEU A 39 -16.05 4.30 3.37
CA LEU A 39 -16.76 3.87 4.55
C LEU A 39 -17.83 4.89 4.92
N ILE A 40 -19.06 4.43 5.11
CA ILE A 40 -20.23 5.25 5.34
C ILE A 40 -20.96 4.77 6.59
N GLY A 41 -21.35 5.70 7.44
CA GLY A 41 -22.20 5.49 8.62
C GLY A 41 -23.48 6.31 8.54
N LYS A 42 -24.23 6.36 9.63
CA LYS A 42 -25.51 7.09 9.71
C LYS A 42 -25.39 8.58 9.36
N SER A 43 -24.27 9.23 9.68
CA SER A 43 -24.04 10.66 9.41
C SER A 43 -23.36 10.94 8.06
N GLY A 44 -23.25 9.94 7.19
CA GLY A 44 -22.58 10.03 5.88
C GLY A 44 -21.18 9.44 5.88
N ARG A 45 -20.32 9.91 4.97
CA ARG A 45 -18.97 9.41 4.79
C ARG A 45 -18.09 9.59 6.04
N ILE A 46 -17.43 8.52 6.45
CA ILE A 46 -16.50 8.50 7.58
C ILE A 46 -15.04 8.50 7.08
N ALA A 47 -14.72 7.67 6.06
CA ALA A 47 -13.37 7.53 5.56
C ALA A 47 -13.35 7.08 4.08
N GLY A 48 -12.22 7.30 3.41
CA GLY A 48 -12.00 6.85 2.03
C GLY A 48 -12.74 7.64 0.97
N THR A 49 -12.67 7.17 -0.28
CA THR A 49 -13.30 7.82 -1.45
C THR A 49 -13.45 6.83 -2.61
N ILE A 50 -14.53 6.94 -3.37
CA ILE A 50 -14.78 6.20 -4.61
C ILE A 50 -14.73 7.10 -5.86
N GLY A 51 -14.20 8.35 -5.72
CA GLY A 51 -13.94 9.23 -6.84
C GLY A 51 -14.50 10.65 -6.72
N GLY A 52 -15.26 10.94 -5.66
CA GLY A 52 -15.84 12.27 -5.40
C GLY A 52 -17.11 12.58 -6.20
N GLY A 53 -17.62 13.78 -6.01
CA GLY A 53 -18.76 14.33 -6.77
C GLY A 53 -20.05 13.55 -6.60
N ALA A 54 -20.80 13.46 -7.69
CA ALA A 54 -22.14 12.87 -7.70
C ALA A 54 -22.20 11.38 -7.40
N VAL A 55 -21.16 10.63 -7.76
CA VAL A 55 -21.11 9.18 -7.46
C VAL A 55 -21.07 8.99 -5.96
N GLU A 56 -20.22 9.73 -5.26
CA GLU A 56 -20.16 9.64 -3.80
C GLU A 56 -21.46 10.10 -3.13
N TYR A 57 -22.02 11.21 -3.58
CA TYR A 57 -23.30 11.69 -3.04
C TYR A 57 -24.43 10.66 -3.20
N ARG A 58 -24.56 10.05 -4.39
CA ARG A 58 -25.54 8.97 -4.62
C ARG A 58 -25.23 7.73 -3.80
N ALA A 59 -23.95 7.38 -3.69
CA ALA A 59 -23.51 6.27 -2.87
C ALA A 59 -23.83 6.48 -1.38
N GLU A 60 -23.67 7.69 -0.85
CA GLU A 60 -24.06 8.02 0.52
C GLU A 60 -25.57 7.88 0.73
N LEU A 61 -26.39 8.32 -0.22
CA LEU A 61 -27.85 8.15 -0.13
C LEU A 61 -28.24 6.66 -0.16
N MET A 62 -27.65 5.86 -1.06
CA MET A 62 -27.91 4.43 -1.11
C MET A 62 -27.46 3.72 0.17
N ALA A 63 -26.34 4.15 0.75
CA ALA A 63 -25.84 3.57 1.98
C ALA A 63 -26.81 3.78 3.17
N GLN A 64 -27.58 4.87 3.22
CA GLN A 64 -28.61 5.06 4.24
C GLN A 64 -29.72 4.00 4.11
N ASP A 65 -30.19 3.73 2.88
CA ASP A 65 -31.17 2.66 2.62
C ASP A 65 -30.63 1.28 3.01
N ILE A 66 -29.34 1.03 2.77
CA ILE A 66 -28.67 -0.23 3.11
C ILE A 66 -28.53 -0.39 4.63
N LEU A 67 -28.22 0.69 5.36
CA LEU A 67 -28.18 0.67 6.83
C LEU A 67 -29.55 0.36 7.44
N GLU A 68 -30.64 0.83 6.80
CA GLU A 68 -32.00 0.54 7.27
C GLU A 68 -32.44 -0.89 6.95
N LYS A 69 -32.15 -1.38 5.72
CA LYS A 69 -32.54 -2.72 5.25
C LYS A 69 -31.61 -3.83 5.73
N LYS A 70 -30.37 -3.48 6.09
CA LYS A 70 -29.31 -4.43 6.47
C LYS A 70 -28.96 -5.45 5.38
N GLU A 71 -29.03 -5.04 4.11
CA GLU A 71 -28.79 -5.88 2.95
C GLU A 71 -27.74 -5.27 2.04
N SER A 72 -26.70 -6.05 1.72
CA SER A 72 -25.67 -5.64 0.76
C SER A 72 -26.19 -5.69 -0.68
N CYS A 73 -25.69 -4.82 -1.55
CA CYS A 73 -26.05 -4.82 -2.97
C CYS A 73 -24.93 -4.35 -3.86
N GLU A 74 -25.00 -4.68 -5.14
CA GLU A 74 -24.15 -4.11 -6.18
C GLU A 74 -24.95 -3.11 -7.02
N HIS A 75 -24.34 -1.98 -7.37
CA HIS A 75 -24.97 -0.95 -8.21
C HIS A 75 -23.98 -0.44 -9.26
N GLU A 76 -24.48 -0.29 -10.50
CA GLU A 76 -23.73 0.29 -11.62
C GLU A 76 -24.09 1.77 -11.79
N PHE A 77 -23.09 2.65 -11.65
CA PHE A 77 -23.23 4.07 -11.96
C PHE A 77 -22.73 4.32 -13.37
N ARG A 78 -23.65 4.77 -14.25
CA ARG A 78 -23.33 5.17 -15.63
C ARG A 78 -23.16 6.68 -15.68
N LEU A 79 -21.94 7.12 -16.02
CA LEU A 79 -21.58 8.54 -16.05
C LEU A 79 -21.81 9.09 -17.47
N ASN A 80 -23.07 9.13 -17.91
CA ASN A 80 -23.44 9.65 -19.22
C ASN A 80 -23.38 11.18 -19.30
N ARG A 81 -23.08 11.74 -20.50
CA ARG A 81 -23.05 13.19 -20.74
C ARG A 81 -24.35 13.92 -20.33
N LYS A 82 -25.52 13.26 -20.36
CA LYS A 82 -26.80 13.84 -19.92
C LYS A 82 -26.93 13.96 -18.40
N ASP A 83 -26.28 13.07 -17.65
CA ASP A 83 -26.21 13.19 -16.18
C ASP A 83 -25.17 14.25 -15.77
N VAL A 84 -24.21 14.55 -16.65
CA VAL A 84 -23.14 15.57 -16.49
C VAL A 84 -23.73 16.99 -16.40
N GLU A 85 -24.77 17.33 -17.19
CA GLU A 85 -25.39 18.66 -17.16
C GLU A 85 -26.08 18.97 -15.84
N ASN A 86 -26.53 17.93 -15.11
CA ASN A 86 -27.17 18.08 -13.80
C ASN A 86 -26.18 17.98 -12.62
N ILE A 87 -24.93 17.52 -12.80
CA ILE A 87 -24.06 17.12 -11.70
C ILE A 87 -22.60 17.63 -11.86
N GLY A 88 -22.28 18.34 -12.96
CA GLY A 88 -20.99 19.05 -13.10
C GLY A 88 -19.74 18.18 -13.25
N MET A 89 -19.86 16.92 -13.68
CA MET A 89 -18.70 16.02 -13.91
C MET A 89 -18.45 15.77 -15.39
N ILE A 90 -17.18 15.88 -15.81
CA ILE A 90 -16.72 15.72 -17.22
C ILE A 90 -16.27 14.27 -17.53
N CYS A 91 -16.38 13.34 -16.58
CA CYS A 91 -15.90 11.96 -16.72
C CYS A 91 -16.95 11.10 -17.43
N GLY A 92 -16.57 10.45 -18.53
CA GLY A 92 -17.45 9.58 -19.35
C GLY A 92 -17.07 8.11 -19.19
N GLY A 93 -17.32 7.51 -18.04
CA GLY A 93 -17.05 6.10 -17.78
C GLY A 93 -18.12 5.48 -16.86
N ASP A 94 -18.10 4.16 -16.69
CA ASP A 94 -19.02 3.46 -15.79
C ASP A 94 -18.24 2.90 -14.62
N VAL A 95 -18.85 2.91 -13.43
CA VAL A 95 -18.30 2.27 -12.22
C VAL A 95 -19.34 1.36 -11.60
N THR A 96 -18.92 0.16 -11.25
CA THR A 96 -19.71 -0.79 -10.46
C THR A 96 -19.24 -0.75 -9.01
N VAL A 97 -20.14 -0.48 -8.10
CA VAL A 97 -19.88 -0.37 -6.67
C VAL A 97 -20.63 -1.45 -5.92
N PHE A 98 -19.91 -2.23 -5.15
CA PHE A 98 -20.49 -3.16 -4.19
C PHE A 98 -20.60 -2.46 -2.84
N PHE A 99 -21.83 -2.39 -2.31
CA PHE A 99 -22.16 -1.85 -1.01
C PHE A 99 -22.32 -3.00 -0.03
N GLN A 100 -21.34 -3.18 0.84
CA GLN A 100 -21.36 -4.22 1.84
C GLN A 100 -21.84 -3.65 3.17
N TYR A 101 -22.96 -4.17 3.68
CA TYR A 101 -23.42 -3.90 5.03
C TYR A 101 -22.52 -4.61 6.04
N LEU A 102 -22.11 -3.90 7.07
CA LEU A 102 -21.26 -4.39 8.15
C LEU A 102 -22.00 -4.20 9.48
N ASP A 103 -22.45 -5.31 10.09
CA ASP A 103 -23.06 -5.35 11.40
C ASP A 103 -21.97 -5.26 12.48
N HIS A 104 -22.07 -4.29 13.38
CA HIS A 104 -21.12 -4.14 14.48
C HIS A 104 -21.14 -5.33 15.47
N ASN A 105 -22.21 -6.12 15.49
CA ASN A 105 -22.33 -7.33 16.31
C ASN A 105 -21.85 -8.60 15.58
N ASP A 106 -21.47 -8.53 14.30
CA ASP A 106 -20.97 -9.68 13.57
C ASP A 106 -19.54 -10.04 14.05
N PRO A 107 -19.36 -11.20 14.72
CA PRO A 107 -18.08 -11.62 15.23
C PRO A 107 -17.07 -11.90 14.09
N VAL A 108 -17.56 -12.28 12.90
CA VAL A 108 -16.71 -12.56 11.73
C VAL A 108 -16.05 -11.27 11.24
N ILE A 109 -16.82 -10.18 11.13
CA ILE A 109 -16.26 -8.88 10.71
C ILE A 109 -15.30 -8.33 11.76
N SER A 110 -15.60 -8.52 13.04
CA SER A 110 -14.69 -8.16 14.14
C SER A 110 -13.36 -8.92 14.02
N GLU A 111 -13.39 -10.24 13.82
CA GLU A 111 -12.21 -11.07 13.62
C GLU A 111 -11.40 -10.64 12.38
N ILE A 112 -12.06 -10.33 11.27
CA ILE A 112 -11.43 -9.80 10.05
C ILE A 112 -10.68 -8.49 10.33
N THR A 113 -11.32 -7.55 11.03
CA THR A 113 -10.70 -6.25 11.33
C THR A 113 -9.49 -6.37 12.26
N GLU A 114 -9.55 -7.26 13.24
CA GLU A 114 -8.43 -7.54 14.15
C GLU A 114 -7.29 -8.24 13.43
N THR A 115 -7.61 -9.27 12.61
CA THR A 115 -6.60 -9.99 11.83
C THR A 115 -5.93 -9.08 10.80
N ALA A 116 -6.68 -8.19 10.14
CA ALA A 116 -6.12 -7.21 9.23
C ALA A 116 -5.13 -6.27 9.94
N ALA A 117 -5.50 -5.74 11.11
CA ALA A 117 -4.63 -4.88 11.91
C ALA A 117 -3.31 -5.60 12.27
N LYS A 118 -3.42 -6.83 12.80
CA LYS A 118 -2.27 -7.68 13.13
C LYS A 118 -1.40 -8.00 11.90
N SER A 119 -2.02 -8.31 10.77
CA SER A 119 -1.31 -8.62 9.53
C SER A 119 -0.51 -7.43 8.99
N TYR A 120 -1.02 -6.20 9.15
CA TYR A 120 -0.26 -4.98 8.85
C TYR A 120 0.94 -4.81 9.79
N GLU A 121 0.80 -5.10 11.07
CA GLU A 121 1.89 -5.02 12.05
C GLU A 121 2.97 -6.07 11.78
N GLU A 122 2.54 -7.31 11.48
CA GLU A 122 3.43 -8.45 11.21
C GLU A 122 4.00 -8.46 9.79
N ARG A 123 3.72 -7.46 8.95
CA ARG A 123 4.22 -7.32 7.56
C ARG A 123 3.87 -8.52 6.68
N LYS A 124 2.63 -9.00 6.75
CA LYS A 124 2.18 -10.14 5.95
C LYS A 124 1.57 -9.69 4.63
N ASP A 125 1.75 -10.50 3.61
CA ASP A 125 0.94 -10.42 2.41
C ASP A 125 -0.44 -10.96 2.72
N PHE A 126 -1.48 -10.18 2.45
CA PHE A 126 -2.84 -10.64 2.63
C PHE A 126 -3.84 -9.93 1.72
N TRP A 127 -4.89 -10.66 1.41
CA TRP A 127 -5.96 -10.26 0.49
C TRP A 127 -7.27 -10.10 1.24
N LEU A 128 -8.04 -9.09 0.87
CA LEU A 128 -9.45 -8.99 1.20
C LEU A 128 -10.24 -9.61 0.07
N ILE A 129 -11.18 -10.51 0.40
CA ILE A 129 -12.04 -11.20 -0.54
C ILE A 129 -13.49 -10.94 -0.13
N CYS A 130 -14.27 -10.33 -1.03
CA CYS A 130 -15.69 -10.07 -0.84
C CYS A 130 -16.51 -11.00 -1.74
N ASP A 131 -17.52 -11.69 -1.19
CA ASP A 131 -18.52 -12.43 -1.96
C ASP A 131 -19.62 -11.45 -2.39
N LEU A 132 -19.74 -11.27 -3.70
CA LEU A 132 -20.72 -10.34 -4.29
C LEU A 132 -22.11 -10.94 -4.44
N LYS A 133 -22.29 -12.26 -4.17
CA LYS A 133 -23.58 -12.97 -4.22
C LYS A 133 -24.30 -13.01 -2.88
N THR A 134 -23.57 -12.90 -1.77
CA THR A 134 -24.14 -12.99 -0.41
C THR A 134 -24.20 -11.63 0.26
N THR A 135 -25.06 -11.49 1.26
CA THR A 135 -25.24 -10.22 1.96
C THR A 135 -24.08 -9.87 2.90
N SER A 136 -23.26 -10.84 3.30
CA SER A 136 -22.22 -10.63 4.33
C SER A 136 -20.89 -11.37 4.09
N GLY A 137 -20.71 -11.99 2.94
CA GLY A 137 -19.50 -12.75 2.64
C GLY A 137 -18.26 -11.88 2.54
N MET A 138 -17.40 -11.91 3.56
CA MET A 138 -16.09 -11.26 3.59
C MET A 138 -15.07 -12.19 4.19
N SER A 139 -13.87 -12.22 3.64
CA SER A 139 -12.77 -13.00 4.19
C SER A 139 -11.44 -12.31 3.97
N LEU A 140 -10.47 -12.61 4.83
CA LEU A 140 -9.06 -12.36 4.62
C LEU A 140 -8.36 -13.66 4.27
N TYR A 141 -7.39 -13.59 3.38
CA TYR A 141 -6.50 -14.69 3.07
C TYR A 141 -5.04 -14.26 3.16
N SER A 142 -4.21 -15.09 3.74
CA SER A 142 -2.76 -14.99 3.67
C SER A 142 -2.14 -16.38 3.57
N PRO A 143 -1.04 -16.56 2.82
CA PRO A 143 -0.29 -17.83 2.85
C PRO A 143 0.15 -18.24 4.25
N SER A 144 0.31 -17.29 5.18
CA SER A 144 0.81 -17.53 6.53
C SER A 144 -0.23 -18.03 7.54
N TYR A 145 -1.54 -17.74 7.33
CA TYR A 145 -2.62 -18.17 8.25
C TYR A 145 -3.83 -18.77 7.56
N GLY A 146 -3.85 -18.82 6.21
CA GLY A 146 -4.98 -19.36 5.45
C GLY A 146 -6.14 -18.37 5.30
N LEU A 147 -7.35 -18.89 5.12
CA LEU A 147 -8.59 -18.13 4.95
C LEU A 147 -9.28 -17.92 6.30
N ILE A 148 -9.63 -16.68 6.61
CA ILE A 148 -10.40 -16.26 7.78
C ILE A 148 -11.61 -15.46 7.29
N GLY A 149 -12.81 -15.78 7.79
CA GLY A 149 -14.05 -15.14 7.39
C GLY A 149 -15.07 -16.14 6.86
N ASN A 150 -16.13 -15.64 6.20
CA ASN A 150 -17.28 -16.42 5.78
C ASN A 150 -17.55 -16.41 4.27
N ALA A 151 -16.72 -15.77 3.45
CA ALA A 151 -16.82 -15.90 2.00
C ALA A 151 -16.44 -17.31 1.55
N ALA A 152 -17.28 -17.94 0.73
CA ALA A 152 -17.01 -19.26 0.16
C ALA A 152 -15.99 -19.16 -1.00
N VAL A 153 -14.71 -19.32 -0.69
CA VAL A 153 -13.61 -19.16 -1.66
C VAL A 153 -13.08 -20.53 -2.09
N PRO A 154 -13.18 -20.90 -3.38
CA PRO A 154 -12.58 -22.13 -3.89
C PRO A 154 -11.05 -22.13 -3.74
N SER A 155 -10.45 -23.27 -3.42
CA SER A 155 -8.98 -23.42 -3.27
C SER A 155 -8.21 -23.01 -4.54
N SER A 156 -8.79 -23.23 -5.72
CA SER A 156 -8.21 -22.82 -7.00
C SER A 156 -8.08 -21.29 -7.12
N ILE A 157 -9.00 -20.53 -6.50
CA ILE A 157 -8.92 -19.06 -6.46
C ILE A 157 -7.83 -18.64 -5.49
N LEU A 158 -7.72 -19.26 -4.31
CA LEU A 158 -6.68 -18.92 -3.33
C LEU A 158 -5.26 -19.07 -3.89
N SER A 159 -5.04 -20.07 -4.75
CA SER A 159 -3.73 -20.27 -5.41
C SER A 159 -3.47 -19.35 -6.60
N SER A 160 -4.47 -18.58 -7.06
CA SER A 160 -4.39 -17.69 -8.23
C SER A 160 -4.76 -16.23 -7.90
N LEU A 161 -4.73 -15.85 -6.62
CA LEU A 161 -5.04 -14.47 -6.21
C LEU A 161 -4.05 -13.49 -6.81
N SER A 162 -4.59 -12.49 -7.50
CA SER A 162 -3.81 -11.39 -8.08
C SER A 162 -3.45 -10.33 -7.02
N ALA A 163 -2.29 -9.71 -7.16
CA ALA A 163 -1.94 -8.50 -6.41
C ALA A 163 -2.78 -7.28 -6.82
N GLN A 164 -3.37 -7.31 -8.02
CA GLN A 164 -4.31 -6.29 -8.51
C GLN A 164 -5.75 -6.65 -8.10
N PRO A 165 -6.64 -5.64 -7.94
CA PRO A 165 -8.06 -5.89 -7.77
C PRO A 165 -8.60 -6.77 -8.91
N CYS A 166 -9.22 -7.88 -8.57
CA CYS A 166 -9.69 -8.86 -9.55
C CYS A 166 -11.04 -9.44 -9.15
N ARG A 167 -11.94 -9.65 -10.14
CA ARG A 167 -13.21 -10.31 -9.97
C ARG A 167 -13.16 -11.72 -10.55
N TYR A 168 -13.52 -12.71 -9.76
CA TYR A 168 -13.56 -14.13 -10.12
C TYR A 168 -15.02 -14.58 -10.19
N ARG A 169 -15.44 -15.07 -11.36
CA ARG A 169 -16.82 -15.55 -11.60
C ARG A 169 -16.84 -17.03 -11.93
N GLY A 170 -17.81 -17.72 -11.36
CA GLY A 170 -18.13 -19.12 -11.64
C GLY A 170 -19.59 -19.41 -11.35
N ASP A 171 -20.03 -20.65 -11.59
CA ASP A 171 -21.45 -21.00 -11.43
C ASP A 171 -21.94 -20.76 -10.00
N ASN A 172 -21.08 -21.04 -9.00
CA ASN A 172 -21.43 -20.97 -7.59
C ASN A 172 -20.80 -19.81 -6.82
N TYR A 173 -19.94 -18.99 -7.44
CA TYR A 173 -19.28 -17.85 -6.78
C TYR A 173 -19.19 -16.64 -7.68
N ASP A 174 -19.20 -15.46 -7.07
CA ASP A 174 -18.86 -14.18 -7.68
C ASP A 174 -18.07 -13.39 -6.63
N LEU A 175 -16.74 -13.44 -6.74
CA LEU A 175 -15.80 -12.94 -5.73
C LEU A 175 -15.03 -11.75 -6.26
N PHE A 176 -14.80 -10.76 -5.42
CA PHE A 176 -13.87 -9.68 -5.69
C PHE A 176 -12.74 -9.74 -4.68
N SER A 177 -11.50 -9.78 -5.16
CA SER A 177 -10.33 -9.78 -4.29
C SER A 177 -9.37 -8.66 -4.60
N GLU A 178 -8.62 -8.25 -3.59
CA GLU A 178 -7.54 -7.29 -3.68
C GLU A 178 -6.49 -7.58 -2.60
N GLN A 179 -5.22 -7.51 -2.98
CA GLN A 179 -4.13 -7.50 -2.02
C GLN A 179 -4.11 -6.16 -1.29
N ILE A 180 -4.43 -6.16 -0.01
CA ILE A 180 -4.53 -4.97 0.83
C ILE A 180 -3.34 -4.79 1.78
N GLY A 181 -2.57 -5.83 2.04
CA GLY A 181 -1.31 -5.78 2.77
C GLY A 181 -0.16 -6.36 1.95
N THR A 182 0.99 -5.75 2.07
CA THR A 182 2.23 -6.21 1.44
C THR A 182 3.32 -6.36 2.49
N SER A 183 4.14 -7.39 2.36
CA SER A 183 5.22 -7.69 3.31
C SER A 183 6.38 -6.71 3.26
N GLY A 184 6.57 -5.97 2.18
CA GLY A 184 7.74 -5.13 1.96
C GLY A 184 7.89 -3.94 2.90
N THR A 185 9.13 -3.69 3.31
CA THR A 185 9.57 -2.56 4.12
C THR A 185 10.51 -1.66 3.33
N VAL A 186 10.46 -0.36 3.56
CA VAL A 186 11.46 0.59 3.09
C VAL A 186 12.48 0.80 4.19
N TYR A 187 13.67 0.24 4.03
CA TYR A 187 14.81 0.52 4.88
C TYR A 187 15.50 1.79 4.42
N VAL A 188 15.54 2.80 5.27
CA VAL A 188 16.17 4.11 5.00
C VAL A 188 17.46 4.20 5.81
N PHE A 189 18.59 4.07 5.13
CA PHE A 189 19.92 4.13 5.73
C PHE A 189 20.41 5.58 5.78
N GLY A 190 20.35 6.18 6.96
CA GLY A 190 20.66 7.57 7.25
C GLY A 190 19.43 8.41 7.61
N GLY A 191 19.38 8.95 8.84
CA GLY A 191 18.27 9.74 9.41
C GLY A 191 18.36 11.25 9.11
N GLY A 192 19.06 11.65 8.04
CA GLY A 192 19.27 13.05 7.67
C GLY A 192 18.02 13.79 7.16
N HIS A 193 18.23 15.05 6.72
CA HIS A 193 17.12 15.94 6.33
C HIS A 193 16.22 15.40 5.21
N VAL A 194 16.78 14.68 4.23
CA VAL A 194 15.97 14.07 3.15
C VAL A 194 15.11 12.96 3.72
N SER A 195 15.66 12.09 4.57
CA SER A 195 14.94 10.99 5.20
C SER A 195 13.78 11.47 6.07
N GLN A 196 13.97 12.57 6.83
CA GLN A 196 12.91 13.19 7.64
C GLN A 196 11.76 13.76 6.80
N LYS A 197 11.99 14.07 5.53
CA LYS A 197 10.93 14.47 4.57
C LYS A 197 10.36 13.28 3.82
N LEU A 198 11.18 12.26 3.56
CA LEU A 198 10.81 11.08 2.79
C LEU A 198 9.84 10.17 3.56
N VAL A 199 10.12 9.89 4.82
CA VAL A 199 9.34 8.95 5.63
C VAL A 199 7.85 9.32 5.73
N PRO A 200 7.46 10.56 6.05
CA PRO A 200 6.05 10.96 6.08
C PRO A 200 5.35 10.83 4.72
N ILE A 201 6.05 11.16 3.62
CA ILE A 201 5.48 11.06 2.27
C ILE A 201 5.27 9.58 1.90
N LEU A 202 6.26 8.72 2.16
CA LEU A 202 6.14 7.28 1.93
C LEU A 202 5.01 6.66 2.76
N ALA A 203 4.90 7.02 4.04
CA ALA A 203 3.82 6.57 4.90
C ALA A 203 2.44 6.99 4.39
N SER A 204 2.30 8.21 3.84
CA SER A 204 1.06 8.71 3.26
C SER A 204 0.56 7.92 2.04
N VAL A 205 1.45 7.19 1.38
CA VAL A 205 1.16 6.31 0.24
C VAL A 205 1.34 4.82 0.57
N ASP A 206 1.15 4.47 1.85
CA ASP A 206 1.12 3.11 2.38
C ASP A 206 2.47 2.34 2.29
N PHE A 207 3.62 3.01 2.22
CA PHE A 207 4.90 2.37 2.48
C PHE A 207 5.21 2.34 3.98
N ARG A 208 5.80 1.24 4.44
CA ARG A 208 6.27 1.05 5.82
C ARG A 208 7.75 1.37 5.86
N CYS A 209 8.17 2.29 6.69
CA CYS A 209 9.55 2.75 6.76
C CYS A 209 10.22 2.33 8.08
N VAL A 210 11.44 1.83 7.98
CA VAL A 210 12.37 1.63 9.09
C VAL A 210 13.59 2.50 8.81
N VAL A 211 13.96 3.35 9.76
CA VAL A 211 15.10 4.26 9.62
C VAL A 211 16.28 3.74 10.42
N LEU A 212 17.46 3.71 9.78
CA LEU A 212 18.70 3.26 10.39
C LEU A 212 19.75 4.39 10.31
N ASP A 213 20.43 4.66 11.40
CA ASP A 213 21.61 5.57 11.43
C ASP A 213 22.61 5.07 12.46
N ASP A 214 23.89 5.41 12.29
CA ASP A 214 24.97 5.09 13.21
C ASP A 214 25.08 6.10 14.39
N ARG A 215 24.21 7.10 14.42
CA ARG A 215 24.19 8.19 15.38
C ARG A 215 22.87 8.26 16.13
N PRO A 216 22.88 8.22 17.47
CA PRO A 216 21.66 8.22 18.28
C PRO A 216 20.73 9.42 18.03
N GLU A 217 21.29 10.60 17.77
CA GLU A 217 20.52 11.82 17.53
C GLU A 217 19.75 11.83 16.20
N PHE A 218 20.04 10.90 15.27
CA PHE A 218 19.36 10.77 13.99
C PHE A 218 18.37 9.61 13.93
N ILE A 219 18.19 8.88 15.03
CA ILE A 219 17.19 7.83 15.18
C ILE A 219 16.13 8.16 16.24
N ASP A 220 16.10 9.39 16.75
CA ASP A 220 15.07 9.82 17.69
C ASP A 220 13.68 9.66 17.04
N PRO A 221 12.75 8.89 17.67
CA PRO A 221 11.39 8.72 17.16
C PRO A 221 10.63 10.03 16.93
N VAL A 222 10.98 11.11 17.62
CA VAL A 222 10.39 12.45 17.43
C VAL A 222 10.69 12.99 16.01
N LEU A 223 11.81 12.61 15.41
CA LEU A 223 12.16 12.98 14.03
C LEU A 223 11.41 12.17 12.99
N PHE A 224 10.89 11.00 13.38
CA PHE A 224 10.26 10.03 12.49
C PHE A 224 8.95 9.46 13.05
N PRO A 225 7.94 10.30 13.34
CA PRO A 225 6.68 9.84 13.95
C PRO A 225 5.90 8.87 13.06
N ASP A 226 6.15 8.89 11.74
CA ASP A 226 5.51 8.02 10.75
C ASP A 226 6.34 6.76 10.40
N ALA A 227 7.53 6.62 10.97
CA ALA A 227 8.30 5.39 10.84
C ALA A 227 7.70 4.28 11.73
N VAL A 228 7.82 3.04 11.26
CA VAL A 228 7.45 1.87 12.07
C VAL A 228 8.46 1.65 13.19
N GLU A 229 9.73 1.92 12.88
CA GLU A 229 10.85 1.71 13.79
C GLU A 229 12.02 2.61 13.40
N THR A 230 12.83 2.98 14.40
CA THR A 230 14.13 3.62 14.20
C THR A 230 15.20 2.79 14.90
N ILE A 231 16.31 2.49 14.23
CA ILE A 231 17.33 1.54 14.69
C ILE A 231 18.70 2.22 14.71
N LEU A 232 19.36 2.21 15.86
CA LEU A 232 20.79 2.51 15.96
C LEU A 232 21.57 1.32 15.38
N CYS A 233 22.26 1.53 14.26
CA CYS A 233 22.84 0.47 13.45
C CYS A 233 24.32 0.70 13.22
N ASP A 234 25.14 -0.34 13.35
CA ASP A 234 26.49 -0.35 12.78
C ASP A 234 26.41 -0.65 11.27
N PHE A 235 26.71 0.33 10.45
CA PHE A 235 26.68 0.17 9.00
C PHE A 235 27.72 -0.81 8.45
N ASN A 236 28.66 -1.27 9.26
CA ASN A 236 29.56 -2.35 8.87
C ASN A 236 28.93 -3.74 8.98
N HIS A 237 27.84 -3.88 9.74
CA HIS A 237 27.18 -5.15 10.06
C HIS A 237 25.66 -5.03 10.01
N LEU A 238 25.09 -4.85 8.82
CA LEU A 238 23.63 -4.69 8.62
C LEU A 238 22.85 -5.93 9.02
N ASP A 239 23.44 -7.11 8.80
CA ASP A 239 22.86 -8.41 9.12
C ASP A 239 22.53 -8.62 10.60
N GLN A 240 23.20 -7.87 11.49
CA GLN A 240 22.90 -7.87 12.93
C GLN A 240 21.64 -7.06 13.29
N SER A 241 21.23 -6.14 12.41
CA SER A 241 20.11 -5.20 12.67
C SER A 241 18.87 -5.52 11.88
N ILE A 242 19.01 -6.04 10.64
CA ILE A 242 17.89 -6.27 9.72
C ILE A 242 18.07 -7.54 8.91
N SER A 243 16.94 -8.11 8.47
CA SER A 243 16.90 -9.17 7.49
C SER A 243 16.09 -8.67 6.27
N VAL A 244 16.75 -8.51 5.14
CA VAL A 244 16.16 -7.97 3.91
C VAL A 244 15.61 -9.10 3.05
N THR A 245 14.36 -8.96 2.61
CA THR A 245 13.67 -9.90 1.74
C THR A 245 13.53 -9.37 0.31
N ASP A 246 13.03 -10.18 -0.61
CA ASP A 246 12.72 -9.80 -1.99
C ASP A 246 11.51 -8.85 -2.12
N ALA A 247 10.78 -8.61 -1.04
CA ALA A 247 9.72 -7.61 -0.98
C ALA A 247 10.21 -6.23 -0.54
N ASP A 248 11.45 -6.12 -0.02
CA ASP A 248 11.93 -4.92 0.66
C ASP A 248 12.65 -3.95 -0.29
N TYR A 249 12.52 -2.67 0.05
CA TYR A 249 13.15 -1.53 -0.62
C TYR A 249 14.24 -0.95 0.27
N CYS A 250 15.36 -0.57 -0.33
CA CYS A 250 16.49 0.02 0.37
C CYS A 250 16.81 1.40 -0.18
N CYS A 251 16.83 2.42 0.69
CA CYS A 251 17.22 3.79 0.35
C CYS A 251 18.49 4.18 1.09
N VAL A 252 19.62 4.26 0.39
CA VAL A 252 20.93 4.60 0.96
C VAL A 252 21.13 6.11 0.91
N MET A 253 21.13 6.74 2.08
CA MET A 253 21.26 8.19 2.29
C MET A 253 22.23 8.51 3.43
N THR A 254 23.25 7.67 3.61
CA THR A 254 24.20 7.79 4.72
C THR A 254 25.06 9.03 4.61
N ARG A 255 25.69 9.43 5.71
CA ARG A 255 26.65 10.51 5.75
C ARG A 255 28.00 10.05 5.17
N GLY A 256 28.42 10.67 4.06
CA GLY A 256 29.75 10.48 3.51
C GLY A 256 29.95 9.24 2.63
N HIS A 257 31.10 9.17 1.97
CA HIS A 257 31.36 8.17 0.96
C HIS A 257 31.71 6.78 1.51
N ALA A 258 32.24 6.69 2.72
CA ALA A 258 32.70 5.44 3.32
C ALA A 258 31.52 4.49 3.59
N TYR A 259 30.51 4.97 4.28
CA TYR A 259 29.34 4.13 4.59
C TYR A 259 28.48 3.82 3.36
N ASP A 260 28.34 4.76 2.40
CA ASP A 260 27.60 4.46 1.17
C ASP A 260 28.13 3.23 0.44
N THR A 261 29.46 3.06 0.39
CA THR A 261 30.06 1.89 -0.30
C THR A 261 29.79 0.59 0.43
N ILE A 262 30.05 0.55 1.75
CA ILE A 262 29.89 -0.68 2.54
C ILE A 262 28.43 -1.10 2.68
N VAL A 263 27.50 -0.14 2.83
CA VAL A 263 26.06 -0.42 2.86
C VAL A 263 25.60 -1.00 1.52
N GLN A 264 26.02 -0.40 0.40
CA GLN A 264 25.66 -0.90 -0.93
C GLN A 264 26.22 -2.30 -1.18
N ALA A 265 27.46 -2.59 -0.79
CA ALA A 265 28.05 -3.91 -0.93
C ALA A 265 27.23 -4.99 -0.19
N GLN A 266 26.85 -4.71 1.08
CA GLN A 266 26.04 -5.63 1.85
C GLN A 266 24.62 -5.80 1.27
N LEU A 267 24.00 -4.72 0.78
CA LEU A 267 22.66 -4.77 0.18
C LEU A 267 22.63 -5.54 -1.14
N LEU A 268 23.70 -5.49 -1.94
CA LEU A 268 23.82 -6.27 -3.18
C LEU A 268 23.81 -7.78 -2.91
N ALA A 269 24.30 -8.22 -1.74
CA ALA A 269 24.24 -9.62 -1.31
C ALA A 269 22.83 -10.04 -0.82
N THR A 270 21.87 -9.10 -0.71
CA THR A 270 20.48 -9.38 -0.30
C THR A 270 19.56 -9.51 -1.52
N PRO A 271 18.36 -10.11 -1.35
CA PRO A 271 17.37 -10.20 -2.42
C PRO A 271 16.53 -8.90 -2.58
N ALA A 272 16.91 -7.77 -1.95
CA ALA A 272 16.15 -6.51 -2.01
C ALA A 272 15.61 -6.23 -3.42
N CYS A 273 14.32 -5.89 -3.52
CA CYS A 273 13.70 -5.60 -4.81
C CYS A 273 14.09 -4.24 -5.40
N TYR A 274 14.59 -3.34 -4.55
CA TYR A 274 15.00 -2.01 -4.95
C TYR A 274 16.14 -1.51 -4.06
N ILE A 275 17.19 -0.99 -4.68
CA ILE A 275 18.31 -0.36 -3.98
C ILE A 275 18.53 1.02 -4.60
N GLY A 276 17.98 2.06 -3.96
CA GLY A 276 18.12 3.45 -4.38
C GLY A 276 19.19 4.17 -3.57
N VAL A 277 20.08 4.91 -4.23
CA VAL A 277 21.21 5.59 -3.57
C VAL A 277 21.22 7.07 -3.90
N ILE A 278 21.26 7.91 -2.85
CA ILE A 278 21.35 9.35 -3.03
C ILE A 278 22.79 9.75 -3.41
N GLY A 279 22.93 10.57 -4.44
CA GLY A 279 24.23 11.09 -4.83
C GLY A 279 24.25 11.72 -6.21
N SER A 280 25.36 12.40 -6.53
CA SER A 280 25.60 12.91 -7.88
C SER A 280 26.13 11.79 -8.80
N ARG A 281 26.04 12.00 -10.12
CA ARG A 281 26.65 11.08 -11.11
C ARG A 281 28.13 10.85 -10.87
N ALA A 282 28.86 11.88 -10.45
CA ALA A 282 30.28 11.78 -10.11
C ALA A 282 30.51 10.89 -8.87
N LYS A 283 29.69 11.05 -7.84
CA LYS A 283 29.72 10.20 -6.63
C LYS A 283 29.43 8.75 -6.98
N LYS A 284 28.42 8.49 -7.81
CA LYS A 284 28.08 7.14 -8.30
C LYS A 284 29.31 6.46 -8.92
N ALA A 285 29.98 7.14 -9.86
CA ALA A 285 31.14 6.58 -10.55
C ALA A 285 32.29 6.20 -9.60
N ALA A 286 32.54 7.05 -8.57
CA ALA A 286 33.57 6.77 -7.57
C ALA A 286 33.22 5.59 -6.67
N VAL A 287 31.96 5.50 -6.22
CA VAL A 287 31.47 4.37 -5.38
C VAL A 287 31.46 3.08 -6.18
N PHE A 288 30.97 3.09 -7.42
CA PHE A 288 30.92 1.88 -8.27
C PHE A 288 32.30 1.31 -8.53
N ARG A 289 33.31 2.16 -8.76
CA ARG A 289 34.69 1.72 -8.89
C ARG A 289 35.16 0.99 -7.63
N LYS A 290 34.90 1.54 -6.45
CA LYS A 290 35.27 0.90 -5.18
C LYS A 290 34.53 -0.41 -4.95
N LEU A 291 33.24 -0.49 -5.31
CA LEU A 291 32.48 -1.74 -5.21
C LEU A 291 33.12 -2.86 -6.05
N VAL A 292 33.61 -2.54 -7.25
CA VAL A 292 34.33 -3.51 -8.09
C VAL A 292 35.71 -3.83 -7.53
N GLU A 293 36.50 -2.82 -7.14
CA GLU A 293 37.91 -2.99 -6.74
C GLU A 293 38.06 -3.60 -5.33
N GLU A 294 37.16 -3.27 -4.40
CA GLU A 294 37.31 -3.62 -2.97
C GLU A 294 36.34 -4.68 -2.48
N TYR A 295 35.23 -4.94 -3.22
CA TYR A 295 34.13 -5.84 -2.80
C TYR A 295 33.79 -6.92 -3.85
N ASP A 296 34.57 -7.03 -4.92
CA ASP A 296 34.38 -8.02 -6.00
C ASP A 296 32.97 -7.98 -6.65
N VAL A 297 32.30 -6.81 -6.62
CA VAL A 297 30.96 -6.63 -7.20
C VAL A 297 31.08 -6.60 -8.72
N THR A 298 30.27 -7.38 -9.40
CA THR A 298 30.21 -7.44 -10.86
C THR A 298 29.42 -6.26 -11.45
N GLU A 299 29.66 -5.93 -12.73
CA GLU A 299 28.89 -4.91 -13.44
C GLU A 299 27.39 -5.23 -13.49
N GLN A 300 27.04 -6.51 -13.61
CA GLN A 300 25.63 -6.96 -13.60
C GLN A 300 24.94 -6.71 -12.25
N GLU A 301 25.64 -6.92 -11.14
CA GLU A 301 25.10 -6.61 -9.81
C GLU A 301 24.93 -5.11 -9.61
N LEU A 302 25.81 -4.28 -10.17
CA LEU A 302 25.69 -2.82 -10.13
C LEU A 302 24.43 -2.28 -10.83
N GLU A 303 23.87 -3.01 -11.81
CA GLU A 303 22.62 -2.65 -12.48
C GLU A 303 21.41 -2.65 -11.52
N ARG A 304 21.49 -3.37 -10.40
CA ARG A 304 20.46 -3.37 -9.35
C ARG A 304 20.41 -2.05 -8.56
N ILE A 305 21.46 -1.21 -8.67
CA ILE A 305 21.55 0.05 -7.94
C ILE A 305 21.00 1.20 -8.79
N VAL A 306 19.92 1.80 -8.32
CA VAL A 306 19.35 3.02 -8.89
C VAL A 306 20.05 4.24 -8.27
N SER A 307 20.93 4.87 -9.02
CA SER A 307 21.67 6.06 -8.58
C SER A 307 21.91 7.02 -9.74
N PRO A 308 21.59 8.31 -9.61
CA PRO A 308 20.89 8.95 -8.49
C PRO A 308 19.48 8.40 -8.27
N VAL A 309 19.08 8.27 -7.00
CA VAL A 309 17.73 7.83 -6.62
C VAL A 309 16.69 8.91 -6.93
N GLY A 310 15.51 8.49 -7.38
CA GLY A 310 14.37 9.35 -7.67
C GLY A 310 14.18 9.65 -9.17
N LEU A 311 12.99 10.12 -9.50
CA LEU A 311 12.62 10.57 -10.84
C LEU A 311 13.30 11.91 -11.18
N GLU A 312 13.60 12.15 -12.46
CA GLU A 312 14.23 13.39 -12.94
C GLU A 312 13.20 14.55 -12.99
N ILE A 313 12.87 15.10 -11.83
CA ILE A 313 11.92 16.23 -11.69
C ILE A 313 12.62 17.57 -11.39
N LYS A 314 13.95 17.64 -11.52
CA LYS A 314 14.77 18.81 -11.19
C LYS A 314 14.66 19.25 -9.72
N ALA A 315 14.52 18.27 -8.81
CA ALA A 315 14.37 18.49 -7.37
C ALA A 315 15.61 19.16 -6.76
N GLU A 316 15.42 20.26 -6.03
CA GLU A 316 16.49 21.03 -5.36
C GLU A 316 16.44 20.84 -3.84
N THR A 317 15.28 20.97 -3.25
CA THR A 317 15.09 20.89 -1.79
C THR A 317 14.99 19.45 -1.27
N PRO A 318 15.24 19.19 0.03
CA PRO A 318 15.03 17.89 0.63
C PRO A 318 13.59 17.35 0.45
N ALA A 319 12.58 18.21 0.50
CA ALA A 319 11.18 17.82 0.32
C ALA A 319 10.88 17.42 -1.14
N GLU A 320 11.37 18.15 -2.12
CA GLU A 320 11.23 17.82 -3.54
C GLU A 320 11.95 16.51 -3.88
N ARG A 321 13.15 16.27 -3.31
CA ARG A 321 13.85 14.99 -3.44
C ARG A 321 13.05 13.85 -2.86
N ALA A 322 12.42 14.05 -1.71
CA ALA A 322 11.54 13.05 -1.10
C ALA A 322 10.35 12.70 -2.01
N ILE A 323 9.73 13.71 -2.66
CA ILE A 323 8.65 13.48 -3.65
C ILE A 323 9.17 12.69 -4.86
N SER A 324 10.34 13.07 -5.41
CA SER A 324 10.99 12.39 -6.53
C SER A 324 11.25 10.91 -6.22
N ILE A 325 11.82 10.61 -5.05
CA ILE A 325 12.11 9.25 -4.59
C ILE A 325 10.82 8.47 -4.39
N THR A 326 9.83 9.05 -3.74
CA THR A 326 8.52 8.41 -3.53
C THR A 326 7.84 8.07 -4.85
N GLY A 327 7.89 8.99 -5.84
CA GLY A 327 7.35 8.75 -7.19
C GLY A 327 7.99 7.54 -7.86
N GLN A 328 9.32 7.42 -7.82
CA GLN A 328 10.04 6.27 -8.35
C GLN A 328 9.69 4.96 -7.62
N MET A 329 9.57 5.00 -6.30
CA MET A 329 9.19 3.81 -5.53
C MET A 329 7.74 3.36 -5.81
N ILE A 330 6.82 4.30 -6.08
CA ILE A 330 5.46 3.99 -6.53
C ILE A 330 5.49 3.28 -7.90
N GLU A 331 6.31 3.76 -8.84
CA GLU A 331 6.52 3.14 -10.15
C GLU A 331 7.03 1.69 -9.99
N VAL A 332 8.11 1.48 -9.25
CA VAL A 332 8.67 0.15 -8.97
C VAL A 332 7.62 -0.77 -8.32
N ARG A 333 6.84 -0.28 -7.36
CA ARG A 333 5.76 -1.04 -6.74
C ARG A 333 4.67 -1.44 -7.75
N ALA A 334 4.33 -0.53 -8.67
CA ALA A 334 3.34 -0.81 -9.71
C ALA A 334 3.83 -1.86 -10.70
N ASP A 335 5.09 -1.77 -11.14
CA ASP A 335 5.71 -2.72 -12.06
C ASP A 335 5.81 -4.13 -11.44
N ARG A 336 6.20 -4.23 -10.17
CA ARG A 336 6.21 -5.50 -9.45
C ARG A 336 4.83 -6.15 -9.36
N LYS A 337 3.80 -5.34 -9.06
CA LYS A 337 2.41 -5.82 -9.06
C LYS A 337 1.96 -6.27 -10.46
N ALA A 338 2.45 -5.66 -11.52
CA ALA A 338 2.13 -6.06 -12.89
C ALA A 338 2.85 -7.36 -13.29
N ALA A 339 4.09 -7.57 -12.84
CA ALA A 339 4.88 -8.77 -13.10
C ALA A 339 4.41 -10.01 -12.32
N ALA A 340 3.69 -9.82 -11.21
CA ALA A 340 3.10 -10.90 -10.39
C ALA A 340 1.78 -11.47 -10.98
N LYS A 341 1.41 -11.09 -12.21
CA LYS A 341 0.32 -11.64 -13.00
C LYS A 341 0.78 -12.86 -13.78
#